data_2ae3f9453f171c79188f1a574eed74b9
#
_entry.id   2ae3f9453f171c79188f1a574eed74b9
#
_cell.length_a   1.000
_cell.length_b   1.000
_cell.length_c   1.000
_cell.angle_alpha   90.00
_cell.angle_beta   90.00
_cell.angle_gamma   90.00
#
_symmetry.space_group_name_H-M   'P 1'
#
loop_
_entity.id
_entity.type
_entity.pdbx_description
1 polymer ?
#
loop_
_entity_poly.entity_id
_entity_poly.type
_entity_poly.pdbx_seq_one_letter_code
_entity_poly.pdbx_strand_id
1 'polypeptide(L)'
;MLKLKKEDYEKILDHCRKGLPNESCGLLGGTIEDDVKTIEKVYLLTNIDESNEHFSMDPKEQLSAIKDIRQNGYQMIGNFHSHPESPSRPSEEDKRLAFDPNIEYLILSLMDAENPVLKAFGVDKEKNVTVHAVSYTHLRAHETGRNL
;
A
#
# COMPACT_ATOMS: atom_id res chain seq x y z
N MET A 1 -3.72 14.17 1.48
CA MET A 1 -2.27 13.95 1.58
C MET A 1 -1.97 12.66 2.32
N LEU A 2 -1.17 11.82 1.73
CA LEU A 2 -0.76 10.56 2.34
C LEU A 2 0.72 10.63 2.66
N LYS A 3 1.07 10.32 3.92
CA LYS A 3 2.47 10.31 4.34
C LYS A 3 2.95 8.88 4.48
N LEU A 4 4.09 8.57 3.85
CA LEU A 4 4.69 7.25 3.85
C LEU A 4 6.16 7.41 4.24
N LYS A 5 6.59 6.67 5.26
CA LYS A 5 8.00 6.69 5.68
C LYS A 5 8.85 5.98 4.64
N LYS A 6 10.05 6.49 4.40
CA LYS A 6 10.94 5.85 3.44
C LYS A 6 11.22 4.40 3.79
N GLU A 7 11.38 4.09 5.08
CA GLU A 7 11.62 2.72 5.47
C GLU A 7 10.43 1.81 5.15
N ASP A 8 9.21 2.33 5.23
CA ASP A 8 8.02 1.56 4.91
C ASP A 8 7.91 1.36 3.40
N TYR A 9 8.28 2.37 2.61
CA TYR A 9 8.37 2.22 1.17
C TYR A 9 9.36 1.09 0.81
N GLU A 10 10.51 1.06 1.49
CA GLU A 10 11.51 0.02 1.22
C GLU A 10 10.97 -1.37 1.57
N LYS A 11 10.18 -1.48 2.63
CA LYS A 11 9.56 -2.75 2.99
C LYS A 11 8.58 -3.22 1.92
N ILE A 12 7.76 -2.31 1.41
CA ILE A 12 6.81 -2.62 0.34
C ILE A 12 7.58 -3.06 -0.90
N LEU A 13 8.60 -2.30 -1.28
CA LEU A 13 9.39 -2.60 -2.47
C LEU A 13 10.07 -3.96 -2.37
N ASP A 14 10.70 -4.25 -1.23
CA ASP A 14 11.38 -5.51 -1.02
C ASP A 14 10.38 -6.69 -1.09
N HIS A 15 9.23 -6.54 -0.45
CA HIS A 15 8.18 -7.57 -0.47
C HIS A 15 7.71 -7.83 -1.90
N CYS A 16 7.48 -6.78 -2.67
CA CYS A 16 7.00 -6.90 -4.04
C CYS A 16 8.05 -7.51 -4.97
N ARG A 17 9.33 -7.17 -4.77
CA ARG A 17 10.40 -7.76 -5.56
C ARG A 17 10.58 -9.24 -5.26
N LYS A 18 10.47 -9.62 -4.00
CA LYS A 18 10.60 -11.03 -3.61
C LYS A 18 9.43 -11.86 -4.12
N GLY A 19 8.28 -11.25 -4.33
CA GLY A 19 7.12 -11.97 -4.84
C GLY A 19 7.11 -12.20 -6.33
N LEU A 20 7.97 -11.52 -7.09
CA LEU A 20 8.00 -11.70 -8.54
C LEU A 20 8.14 -13.16 -8.91
N PRO A 21 7.46 -13.61 -9.97
CA PRO A 21 6.68 -12.85 -10.94
C PRO A 21 5.23 -12.58 -10.54
N ASN A 22 4.84 -12.93 -9.34
CA ASN A 22 3.46 -12.79 -8.89
C ASN A 22 3.19 -11.41 -8.29
N GLU A 23 1.92 -11.00 -8.27
CA GLU A 23 1.53 -9.80 -7.52
C GLU A 23 1.73 -10.04 -6.04
N SER A 24 2.18 -9.02 -5.34
CA SER A 24 2.29 -9.02 -3.88
C SER A 24 1.28 -8.06 -3.30
N CYS A 25 0.94 -8.22 -2.03
CA CYS A 25 -0.12 -7.42 -1.42
C CYS A 25 0.13 -7.20 0.05
N GLY A 26 -0.61 -6.26 0.62
CA GLY A 26 -0.55 -5.98 2.05
C GLY A 26 -1.54 -4.93 2.48
N LEU A 27 -1.55 -4.66 3.78
CA LEU A 27 -2.42 -3.67 4.39
C LEU A 27 -1.60 -2.56 5.03
N LEU A 28 -2.24 -1.41 5.21
CA LEU A 28 -1.60 -0.21 5.73
C LEU A 28 -2.43 0.32 6.89
N GLY A 29 -1.79 0.45 8.06
CA GLY A 29 -2.43 1.00 9.24
C GLY A 29 -1.79 2.32 9.63
N GLY A 30 -2.56 3.20 10.25
CA GLY A 30 -2.01 4.47 10.67
C GLY A 30 -3.03 5.41 11.25
N THR A 31 -2.79 6.70 11.11
CA THR A 31 -3.63 7.73 11.70
C THR A 31 -4.16 8.68 10.64
N ILE A 32 -5.28 9.33 10.95
CA ILE A 32 -5.89 10.34 10.08
C ILE A 32 -6.13 11.57 10.93
N GLU A 33 -5.52 12.69 10.54
CA GLU A 33 -5.71 13.96 11.22
C GLU A 33 -5.82 15.06 10.19
N ASP A 34 -6.90 15.85 10.24
CA ASP A 34 -7.08 16.99 9.33
C ASP A 34 -6.84 16.64 7.85
N ASP A 35 -7.44 15.55 7.42
CA ASP A 35 -7.32 15.05 6.05
C ASP A 35 -5.92 14.57 5.68
N VAL A 36 -5.02 14.45 6.65
CA VAL A 36 -3.70 13.87 6.43
C VAL A 36 -3.72 12.44 6.95
N LYS A 37 -3.43 11.50 6.05
CA LYS A 37 -3.32 10.10 6.40
C LYS A 37 -1.86 9.76 6.53
N THR A 38 -1.46 9.23 7.68
CA THR A 38 -0.07 8.86 7.94
C THR A 38 0.00 7.35 8.13
N ILE A 39 0.78 6.70 7.29
CA ILE A 39 1.01 5.26 7.42
C ILE A 39 2.01 5.05 8.56
N GLU A 40 1.60 4.31 9.58
CA GLU A 40 2.45 4.01 10.72
C GLU A 40 2.99 2.59 10.69
N LYS A 41 2.25 1.68 10.06
CA LYS A 41 2.69 0.29 9.99
C LYS A 41 2.21 -0.35 8.69
N VAL A 42 3.11 -1.11 8.09
CA VAL A 42 2.84 -1.85 6.85
C VAL A 42 2.77 -3.33 7.18
N TYR A 43 1.76 -4.00 6.65
CA TYR A 43 1.54 -5.43 6.87
C TYR A 43 1.77 -6.16 5.55
N LEU A 44 2.80 -6.99 5.50
CA LEU A 44 3.19 -7.72 4.29
C LEU A 44 2.46 -9.05 4.28
N LEU A 45 1.54 -9.22 3.34
CA LEU A 45 0.66 -10.38 3.32
C LEU A 45 0.99 -11.30 2.13
N THR A 46 0.48 -12.51 2.20
CA THR A 46 0.68 -13.50 1.15
C THR A 46 -0.44 -13.41 0.12
N ASN A 47 -0.08 -13.43 -1.17
CA ASN A 47 -1.04 -13.57 -2.25
C ASN A 47 -1.28 -15.06 -2.47
N ILE A 48 -2.43 -15.56 -2.03
CA ILE A 48 -2.73 -16.98 -2.15
C ILE A 48 -3.11 -17.41 -3.55
N ASP A 49 -3.38 -16.44 -4.46
CA ASP A 49 -3.68 -16.78 -5.84
C ASP A 49 -2.43 -17.09 -6.65
N GLU A 50 -1.27 -16.68 -6.16
CA GLU A 50 0.00 -16.92 -6.84
C GLU A 50 -0.07 -16.54 -8.32
N SER A 51 -0.63 -15.35 -8.59
CA SER A 51 -0.88 -14.88 -9.95
C SER A 51 -0.10 -13.60 -10.23
N ASN A 52 0.28 -13.39 -11.49
CA ASN A 52 0.93 -12.15 -11.90
C ASN A 52 -0.08 -11.08 -12.33
N GLU A 53 -1.38 -11.38 -12.28
CA GLU A 53 -2.41 -10.47 -12.75
C GLU A 53 -3.46 -10.11 -11.69
N HIS A 54 -3.54 -10.85 -10.60
CA HIS A 54 -4.48 -10.57 -9.54
C HIS A 54 -3.99 -11.15 -8.22
N PHE A 55 -4.66 -10.79 -7.15
CA PHE A 55 -4.26 -11.25 -5.83
C PHE A 55 -5.47 -11.47 -4.93
N SER A 56 -5.29 -12.35 -3.95
CA SER A 56 -6.21 -12.51 -2.84
C SER A 56 -5.35 -12.63 -1.58
N MET A 57 -5.69 -11.87 -0.56
CA MET A 57 -4.94 -11.90 0.69
C MET A 57 -5.29 -13.15 1.49
N ASP A 58 -4.28 -13.76 2.11
CA ASP A 58 -4.53 -14.89 3.00
C ASP A 58 -5.47 -14.43 4.12
N PRO A 59 -6.63 -15.09 4.30
CA PRO A 59 -7.62 -14.60 5.27
C PRO A 59 -7.13 -14.58 6.72
N LYS A 60 -6.28 -15.53 7.11
CA LYS A 60 -5.76 -15.56 8.48
C LYS A 60 -4.79 -14.41 8.72
N GLU A 61 -3.91 -14.17 7.75
CA GLU A 61 -2.97 -13.05 7.85
C GLU A 61 -3.72 -11.72 7.84
N GLN A 62 -4.74 -11.61 6.99
CA GLN A 62 -5.55 -10.41 6.90
C GLN A 62 -6.23 -10.12 8.22
N LEU A 63 -6.83 -11.12 8.84
CA LEU A 63 -7.49 -10.96 10.13
C LEU A 63 -6.50 -10.56 11.21
N SER A 64 -5.32 -11.18 11.22
CA SER A 64 -4.28 -10.86 12.18
C SER A 64 -3.82 -9.42 12.03
N ALA A 65 -3.65 -8.95 10.79
CA ALA A 65 -3.26 -7.56 10.52
C ALA A 65 -4.32 -6.58 11.00
N ILE A 66 -5.59 -6.88 10.72
CA ILE A 66 -6.70 -6.02 11.15
C ILE A 66 -6.75 -5.92 12.67
N LYS A 67 -6.54 -7.04 13.37
CA LYS A 67 -6.49 -7.03 14.82
C LYS A 67 -5.34 -6.18 15.34
N ASP A 68 -4.17 -6.29 14.72
CA ASP A 68 -3.01 -5.52 15.13
C ASP A 68 -3.24 -4.02 14.90
N ILE A 69 -3.83 -3.65 13.77
CA ILE A 69 -4.19 -2.26 13.49
C ILE A 69 -5.06 -1.72 14.62
N ARG A 70 -6.08 -2.48 15.00
CA ARG A 70 -7.01 -2.07 16.03
C ARG A 70 -6.36 -1.99 17.40
N GLN A 71 -5.52 -2.96 17.73
CA GLN A 71 -4.83 -2.99 19.02
C GLN A 71 -3.87 -1.84 19.21
N ASN A 72 -3.29 -1.34 18.12
CA ASN A 72 -2.38 -0.20 18.17
C ASN A 72 -3.12 1.15 18.16
N GLY A 73 -4.44 1.13 18.12
CA GLY A 73 -5.21 2.37 18.04
C GLY A 73 -5.15 3.01 16.66
N TYR A 74 -4.73 2.28 15.66
CA TYR A 74 -4.67 2.79 14.30
C TYR A 74 -5.99 2.59 13.57
N GLN A 75 -6.10 3.26 12.44
CA GLN A 75 -7.20 3.04 11.50
C GLN A 75 -6.65 2.34 10.26
N MET A 76 -7.52 1.68 9.52
CA MET A 76 -7.15 1.12 8.22
C MET A 76 -6.96 2.27 7.25
N ILE A 77 -5.72 2.52 6.85
CA ILE A 77 -5.43 3.58 5.88
C ILE A 77 -5.69 3.09 4.45
N GLY A 78 -5.35 1.85 4.17
CA GLY A 78 -5.55 1.30 2.85
C GLY A 78 -4.87 -0.03 2.64
N ASN A 79 -4.66 -0.35 1.39
CA ASN A 79 -3.94 -1.58 1.01
C ASN A 79 -2.97 -1.26 -0.10
N PHE A 80 -2.07 -2.21 -0.36
CA PHE A 80 -1.17 -2.09 -1.50
C PHE A 80 -1.10 -3.40 -2.25
N HIS A 81 -0.79 -3.30 -3.53
CA HIS A 81 -0.41 -4.47 -4.30
C HIS A 81 0.57 -4.04 -5.41
N SER A 82 1.23 -5.02 -6.01
CA SER A 82 2.17 -4.74 -7.08
C SER A 82 1.57 -5.09 -8.43
N HIS A 83 2.04 -4.38 -9.46
CA HIS A 83 1.80 -4.73 -10.86
C HIS A 83 3.16 -5.16 -11.42
N PRO A 84 3.43 -6.47 -11.53
CA PRO A 84 4.75 -6.92 -12.00
C PRO A 84 5.07 -6.48 -13.42
N GLU A 85 4.08 -6.40 -14.30
CA GLU A 85 4.30 -6.18 -15.72
C GLU A 85 3.49 -5.03 -16.32
N SER A 86 2.81 -4.25 -15.49
CA SER A 86 1.96 -3.17 -15.98
C SER A 86 2.20 -1.88 -15.19
N PRO A 87 1.73 -0.74 -15.69
CA PRO A 87 1.96 0.55 -15.01
C PRO A 87 1.21 0.65 -13.68
N SER A 88 1.62 1.64 -12.87
CA SER A 88 0.95 1.92 -11.60
C SER A 88 -0.34 2.69 -11.87
N ARG A 89 -1.38 1.94 -12.10
CA ARG A 89 -2.76 2.46 -12.19
C ARG A 89 -3.71 1.31 -11.99
N PRO A 90 -4.91 1.56 -11.44
CA PRO A 90 -5.86 0.46 -11.21
C PRO A 90 -6.26 -0.23 -12.51
N SER A 91 -6.23 -1.55 -12.51
CA SER A 91 -6.79 -2.34 -13.60
C SER A 91 -8.32 -2.30 -13.50
N GLU A 92 -9.01 -2.83 -14.51
CA GLU A 92 -10.47 -2.91 -14.44
C GLU A 92 -10.91 -3.78 -13.26
N GLU A 93 -10.18 -4.85 -12.98
CA GLU A 93 -10.46 -5.70 -11.83
C GLU A 93 -10.20 -4.94 -10.53
N ASP A 94 -9.11 -4.18 -10.44
CA ASP A 94 -8.81 -3.38 -9.26
C ASP A 94 -9.95 -2.41 -8.95
N LYS A 95 -10.48 -1.75 -9.98
CA LYS A 95 -11.59 -0.82 -9.82
C LYS A 95 -12.86 -1.54 -9.35
N ARG A 96 -13.14 -2.70 -9.94
CA ARG A 96 -14.34 -3.46 -9.58
C ARG A 96 -14.28 -3.91 -8.12
N LEU A 97 -13.10 -4.27 -7.64
CA LEU A 97 -12.93 -4.77 -6.28
C LEU A 97 -12.64 -3.70 -5.25
N ALA A 98 -12.60 -2.43 -5.65
CA ALA A 98 -12.38 -1.33 -4.73
C ALA A 98 -13.71 -0.95 -4.08
N PHE A 99 -14.00 -1.55 -2.94
CA PHE A 99 -15.30 -1.38 -2.29
C PHE A 99 -15.36 -0.22 -1.30
N ASP A 100 -14.23 0.31 -0.86
CA ASP A 100 -14.23 1.36 0.15
C ASP A 100 -13.68 2.66 -0.46
N PRO A 101 -14.52 3.69 -0.63
CA PRO A 101 -14.05 4.94 -1.23
C PRO A 101 -13.22 5.80 -0.28
N ASN A 102 -13.10 5.39 0.98
CA ASN A 102 -12.40 6.19 1.99
C ASN A 102 -10.96 5.73 2.26
N ILE A 103 -10.52 4.64 1.68
CA ILE A 103 -9.16 4.15 1.90
C ILE A 103 -8.29 4.44 0.68
N GLU A 104 -6.98 4.28 0.88
CA GLU A 104 -6.00 4.49 -0.18
C GLU A 104 -5.64 3.17 -0.82
N TYR A 105 -5.57 3.16 -2.14
CA TYR A 105 -5.15 1.99 -2.90
C TYR A 105 -3.77 2.30 -3.48
N LEU A 106 -2.73 1.66 -2.96
CA LEU A 106 -1.36 1.89 -3.41
C LEU A 106 -0.98 0.79 -4.38
N ILE A 107 -0.42 1.19 -5.53
CA ILE A 107 0.01 0.23 -6.55
C ILE A 107 1.47 0.49 -6.86
N LEU A 108 2.30 -0.54 -6.67
CA LEU A 108 3.72 -0.46 -7.00
C LEU A 108 3.97 -1.19 -8.31
N SER A 109 4.36 -0.45 -9.33
CA SER A 109 4.69 -1.04 -10.62
C SER A 109 6.16 -1.46 -10.65
N LEU A 110 6.40 -2.68 -11.05
CA LEU A 110 7.74 -3.19 -11.31
C LEU A 110 7.93 -3.49 -12.80
N MET A 111 7.10 -2.85 -13.65
CA MET A 111 7.21 -3.00 -15.09
C MET A 111 8.63 -2.65 -15.57
N ASP A 112 9.23 -1.61 -14.99
CA ASP A 112 10.64 -1.34 -15.14
C ASP A 112 11.26 -1.62 -13.78
N ALA A 113 11.93 -2.75 -13.64
CA ALA A 113 12.43 -3.20 -12.35
C ALA A 113 13.45 -2.26 -11.73
N GLU A 114 14.16 -1.49 -12.57
CA GLU A 114 15.16 -0.55 -12.06
C GLU A 114 14.56 0.78 -11.67
N ASN A 115 13.32 1.06 -12.09
CA ASN A 115 12.65 2.31 -11.78
C ASN A 115 11.24 2.01 -11.30
N PRO A 116 11.10 1.50 -10.07
CA PRO A 116 9.76 1.19 -9.54
C PRO A 116 8.94 2.46 -9.35
N VAL A 117 7.64 2.37 -9.58
CA VAL A 117 6.74 3.51 -9.46
C VAL A 117 5.62 3.15 -8.49
N LEU A 118 5.49 3.93 -7.41
CA LEU A 118 4.41 3.77 -6.45
C LEU A 118 3.49 4.97 -6.54
N LYS A 119 2.20 4.72 -6.72
CA LYS A 119 1.18 5.77 -6.70
C LYS A 119 0.04 5.35 -5.78
N ALA A 120 -0.64 6.35 -5.23
CA ALA A 120 -1.80 6.14 -4.38
C ALA A 120 -3.05 6.61 -5.12
N PHE A 121 -4.13 5.85 -4.98
CA PHE A 121 -5.38 6.14 -5.68
C PHE A 121 -6.56 6.07 -4.73
N GLY A 122 -7.55 6.93 -5.00
CA GLY A 122 -8.88 6.77 -4.43
C GLY A 122 -9.79 6.25 -5.53
N VAL A 123 -10.78 5.44 -5.17
CA VAL A 123 -11.76 4.92 -6.12
C VAL A 123 -13.13 5.15 -5.50
N ASP A 124 -13.93 6.00 -6.12
CA ASP A 124 -15.23 6.34 -5.55
C ASP A 124 -16.29 5.27 -5.88
N LYS A 125 -17.52 5.51 -5.45
CA LYS A 125 -18.58 4.52 -5.62
C LYS A 125 -18.96 4.30 -7.08
N GLU A 126 -18.74 5.30 -7.92
CA GLU A 126 -18.97 5.20 -9.36
C GLU A 126 -17.75 4.64 -10.08
N LYS A 127 -16.72 4.25 -9.34
CA LYS A 127 -15.48 3.69 -9.88
C LYS A 127 -14.62 4.71 -10.60
N ASN A 128 -14.80 5.99 -10.29
CA ASN A 128 -13.91 7.02 -10.77
C ASN A 128 -12.63 7.01 -9.94
N VAL A 129 -11.49 7.13 -10.61
CA VAL A 129 -10.18 7.04 -9.98
C VAL A 129 -9.58 8.43 -9.83
N THR A 130 -9.05 8.71 -8.63
CA THR A 130 -8.33 9.96 -8.36
C THR A 130 -6.93 9.58 -7.89
N VAL A 131 -5.92 10.28 -8.39
CA VAL A 131 -4.54 10.07 -7.94
C VAL A 131 -4.29 10.98 -6.74
N HIS A 132 -3.80 10.41 -5.65
CA HIS A 132 -3.54 11.16 -4.43
C HIS A 132 -2.04 11.38 -4.27
N ALA A 133 -1.67 12.54 -3.75
CA ALA A 133 -0.25 12.86 -3.53
C ALA A 133 0.31 12.04 -2.37
N VAL A 134 1.53 11.55 -2.54
CA VAL A 134 2.24 10.81 -1.50
C VAL A 134 3.46 11.64 -1.11
N SER A 135 3.58 11.91 0.19
CA SER A 135 4.74 12.60 0.74
C SER A 135 5.61 11.56 1.46
N TYR A 136 6.85 11.45 1.05
CA TYR A 136 7.79 10.54 1.69
C TYR A 136 8.48 11.24 2.83
N THR A 137 8.52 10.61 4.01
CA THR A 137 9.17 11.18 5.18
C THR A 137 10.36 10.32 5.57
N HIS A 138 11.38 11.00 6.13
CA HIS A 138 12.50 10.26 6.65
C HIS A 138 12.17 9.63 7.97
N LEU A 139 12.93 8.62 8.29
CA LEU A 139 12.72 7.92 9.40
C LEU A 139 12.90 8.62 10.56
N ARG A 140 13.15 9.18 11.04
CA ARG A 140 13.29 9.57 12.27
C ARG A 140 13.69 10.72 12.53
N ALA A 141 13.11 11.05 13.27
CA ALA A 141 13.37 12.16 13.75
C ALA A 141 14.55 12.11 14.42
N HIS A 142 15.05 11.45 14.74
CA HIS A 142 16.16 11.56 15.37
C HIS A 142 17.18 11.26 14.55
N GLU A 143 16.97 11.10 13.69
CA GLU A 143 17.75 11.05 12.90
C GLU A 143 17.94 12.21 12.37
N THR A 144 17.65 12.69 13.03
CA THR A 144 17.68 13.60 12.91
C THR A 144 18.19 14.25 13.25
N GLY A 145 18.38 14.34 13.68
CA GLY A 145 18.85 14.72 14.06
C GLY A 145 19.61 14.96 14.16
N ARG A 146 19.75 14.57 14.28
CA ARG A 146 20.38 14.43 14.21
C ARG A 146 20.86 14.74 13.55
N ASN A 147 20.56 14.47 13.37
CA ASN A 147 20.91 14.39 12.77
C ASN A 147 21.19 14.68 12.25
N LEU A 148 21.29 14.67 12.34
CA LEU A 148 21.39 14.66 11.92
C LEU A 148 21.81 14.87 11.65
#